data_a37c2f1f7cbf5c696792208394cd7dec
#
_entry.id   a37c2f1f7cbf5c696792208394cd7dec
#
_cell.length_a   1.000
_cell.length_b   1.000
_cell.length_c   1.000
_cell.angle_alpha   90.00
_cell.angle_beta   90.00
_cell.angle_gamma   90.00
#
_symmetry.space_group_name_H-M   'P 1'
#
loop_
_entity.id
_entity.type
_entity.pdbx_description
1 polymer ?
#
loop_
_entity_poly.entity_id
_entity_poly.type
_entity_poly.pdbx_seq_one_letter_code
_entity_poly.pdbx_strand_id
1 'polypeptide(L)'
;GDVYKRQVAEISSFQLETIDQFRPKVSAILNITEDHLNRHHTMEEYIRVKELITKNQGPEDVCVLNYEDEVLRKFGENIVPKVVYFSSLRKLDQGIYLDGNQIILKTEKEEIPIVKTGELKILGRHNHENVMAAAAMAYYAGVSVESIRKSVCEFVAVPHRIEYVTEKNGVAYYNDSKGTNPDAAIKGIQAMNRPTLLIGGGYDKESSYDEWIESFDGKVRYLVLIGQTKEKIKAAAERLGFTDIILCEDLKEAVRVCAEKANPGDAVLLSPACASWGQFDNYEQRGDMFKEYVKAL
;
A
#
# COMPACT_ATOMS: atom_id res chain seq x y z
N GLY A 1 -20.22 17.19 -27.49
CA GLY A 1 -20.64 16.53 -26.27
C GLY A 1 -19.46 16.39 -25.32
N ASP A 2 -19.66 16.71 -24.06
CA ASP A 2 -18.62 16.77 -23.02
C ASP A 2 -17.82 15.49 -22.94
N VAL A 3 -16.53 15.56 -23.31
CA VAL A 3 -15.59 14.45 -23.25
C VAL A 3 -15.18 14.17 -21.79
N TYR A 4 -15.26 15.17 -20.90
CA TYR A 4 -14.87 15.07 -19.49
C TYR A 4 -16.03 15.39 -18.56
N LYS A 5 -16.76 14.37 -18.13
CA LYS A 5 -17.83 14.55 -17.14
C LYS A 5 -17.33 14.66 -15.71
N ARG A 6 -16.17 14.09 -15.39
CA ARG A 6 -15.53 14.11 -14.05
C ARG A 6 -14.02 13.98 -14.16
N GLN A 7 -13.30 14.68 -13.29
CA GLN A 7 -11.85 14.60 -13.16
C GLN A 7 -11.51 14.05 -11.78
N VAL A 8 -10.57 13.13 -11.72
CA VAL A 8 -9.93 12.67 -10.50
C VAL A 8 -8.51 13.22 -10.49
N ALA A 9 -8.12 13.89 -9.41
CA ALA A 9 -6.81 14.51 -9.27
C ALA A 9 -6.19 14.11 -7.93
N GLU A 10 -4.91 13.72 -7.95
CA GLU A 10 -4.07 13.65 -6.77
C GLU A 10 -3.43 15.02 -6.57
N ILE A 11 -3.61 15.61 -5.38
CA ILE A 11 -3.18 16.98 -5.08
C ILE A 11 -2.14 16.92 -3.95
N SER A 12 -0.93 17.42 -4.24
CA SER A 12 0.13 17.55 -3.25
C SER A 12 -0.13 18.72 -2.29
N SER A 13 0.52 18.70 -1.12
CA SER A 13 0.51 19.85 -0.20
C SER A 13 1.00 21.13 -0.86
N PHE A 14 2.01 21.05 -1.74
CA PHE A 14 2.54 22.20 -2.48
C PHE A 14 1.52 22.87 -3.39
N GLN A 15 0.64 22.07 -4.02
CA GLN A 15 -0.45 22.60 -4.84
C GLN A 15 -1.55 23.21 -3.97
N LEU A 16 -1.80 22.65 -2.78
CA LEU A 16 -2.80 23.17 -1.85
C LEU A 16 -2.41 24.53 -1.26
N GLU A 17 -1.12 24.82 -1.09
CA GLU A 17 -0.64 26.12 -0.57
C GLU A 17 -1.19 27.33 -1.37
N THR A 18 -1.40 27.15 -2.66
CA THR A 18 -1.72 28.25 -3.57
C THR A 18 -3.14 28.21 -4.14
N ILE A 19 -4.01 27.33 -3.61
CA ILE A 19 -5.39 27.28 -4.10
C ILE A 19 -6.18 28.54 -3.76
N ASP A 20 -6.93 29.04 -4.73
CA ASP A 20 -7.86 30.16 -4.57
C ASP A 20 -9.32 29.65 -4.67
N GLN A 21 -9.77 29.25 -5.85
CA GLN A 21 -11.15 28.81 -6.11
C GLN A 21 -11.30 27.30 -6.27
N PHE A 22 -10.24 26.53 -6.08
CA PHE A 22 -10.30 25.07 -6.19
C PHE A 22 -11.32 24.49 -5.19
N ARG A 23 -12.36 23.85 -5.73
CA ARG A 23 -13.46 23.25 -4.98
C ARG A 23 -13.76 21.85 -5.50
N PRO A 24 -13.22 20.80 -4.91
CA PRO A 24 -13.58 19.43 -5.28
C PRO A 24 -15.00 19.10 -4.80
N LYS A 25 -15.77 18.38 -5.58
CA LYS A 25 -17.09 17.88 -5.17
C LYS A 25 -16.98 16.81 -4.10
N VAL A 26 -15.94 15.97 -4.21
CA VAL A 26 -15.55 14.98 -3.22
C VAL A 26 -14.04 15.08 -3.03
N SER A 27 -13.59 15.24 -1.80
CA SER A 27 -12.18 15.23 -1.41
C SER A 27 -11.89 14.02 -0.52
N ALA A 28 -10.60 13.67 -0.37
CA ALA A 28 -10.15 12.69 0.60
C ALA A 28 -8.78 13.03 1.17
N ILE A 29 -8.55 12.71 2.44
CA ILE A 29 -7.24 12.64 3.07
C ILE A 29 -7.12 11.25 3.71
N LEU A 30 -6.14 10.46 3.26
CA LEU A 30 -6.02 9.05 3.67
C LEU A 30 -5.26 8.89 5.00
N ASN A 31 -4.26 9.71 5.22
CA ASN A 31 -3.45 9.78 6.43
C ASN A 31 -2.64 11.08 6.44
N ILE A 32 -2.19 11.47 7.62
CA ILE A 32 -1.21 12.53 7.80
C ILE A 32 -0.05 11.98 8.65
N THR A 33 1.07 11.73 8.01
CA THR A 33 2.32 11.31 8.63
C THR A 33 3.41 12.29 8.27
N GLU A 34 4.46 12.37 9.06
CA GLU A 34 5.58 13.28 8.84
C GLU A 34 6.15 13.14 7.43
N ASP A 35 6.11 14.24 6.68
CA ASP A 35 6.69 14.35 5.35
C ASP A 35 6.91 15.81 4.99
N HIS A 36 7.86 16.08 4.08
CA HIS A 36 8.11 17.41 3.53
C HIS A 36 8.37 18.53 4.55
N LEU A 37 8.89 18.23 5.76
CA LEU A 37 9.20 19.24 6.78
C LEU A 37 10.34 20.18 6.38
N ASN A 38 11.16 19.79 5.40
CA ASN A 38 12.12 20.69 4.77
C ASN A 38 11.44 21.89 4.06
N ARG A 39 10.16 21.76 3.70
CA ARG A 39 9.34 22.81 3.08
C ARG A 39 8.39 23.46 4.06
N HIS A 40 7.61 22.64 4.78
CA HIS A 40 6.56 23.13 5.69
C HIS A 40 7.08 23.52 7.07
N HIS A 41 8.31 23.13 7.42
CA HIS A 41 9.04 23.43 8.65
C HIS A 41 8.48 22.74 9.90
N THR A 42 7.15 22.63 10.06
CA THR A 42 6.52 21.98 11.20
C THR A 42 5.37 21.06 10.76
N MET A 43 5.02 20.08 11.61
CA MET A 43 3.87 19.22 11.36
C MET A 43 2.55 20.01 11.36
N GLU A 44 2.42 21.00 12.21
CA GLU A 44 1.23 21.87 12.29
C GLU A 44 0.98 22.58 10.97
N GLU A 45 2.03 23.11 10.34
CA GLU A 45 1.90 23.77 9.04
C GLU A 45 1.62 22.77 7.92
N TYR A 46 2.25 21.59 7.94
CA TYR A 46 1.96 20.53 6.98
C TYR A 46 0.50 20.05 7.07
N ILE A 47 -0.02 19.84 8.28
CA ILE A 47 -1.42 19.50 8.54
C ILE A 47 -2.34 20.60 7.99
N ARG A 48 -2.11 21.85 8.40
CA ARG A 48 -2.89 23.02 7.98
C ARG A 48 -2.99 23.12 6.46
N VAL A 49 -1.88 22.89 5.77
CA VAL A 49 -1.85 22.96 4.30
C VAL A 49 -2.65 21.80 3.67
N LYS A 50 -2.53 20.59 4.19
CA LYS A 50 -3.31 19.43 3.71
C LYS A 50 -4.82 19.65 3.89
N GLU A 51 -5.23 20.26 4.99
CA GLU A 51 -6.62 20.57 5.33
C GLU A 51 -7.25 21.60 4.37
N LEU A 52 -6.44 22.43 3.70
CA LEU A 52 -6.91 23.40 2.69
C LEU A 52 -7.69 22.72 1.54
N ILE A 53 -7.61 21.42 1.36
CA ILE A 53 -8.40 20.71 0.34
C ILE A 53 -9.91 20.93 0.50
N THR A 54 -10.37 21.23 1.71
CA THR A 54 -11.79 21.50 2.01
C THR A 54 -12.12 22.99 2.05
N LYS A 55 -11.13 23.89 1.86
CA LYS A 55 -11.25 25.35 2.03
C LYS A 55 -12.50 25.97 1.38
N ASN A 56 -12.83 25.54 0.17
CA ASN A 56 -13.91 26.07 -0.62
C ASN A 56 -15.12 25.12 -0.71
N GLN A 57 -15.09 23.96 -0.03
CA GLN A 57 -16.21 23.01 -0.03
C GLN A 57 -17.39 23.56 0.79
N GLY A 58 -18.60 23.30 0.30
CA GLY A 58 -19.86 23.62 0.99
C GLY A 58 -20.50 22.37 1.60
N PRO A 59 -21.66 22.52 2.27
CA PRO A 59 -22.36 21.42 2.94
C PRO A 59 -22.85 20.31 2.00
N GLU A 60 -22.98 20.59 0.72
CA GLU A 60 -23.34 19.61 -0.33
C GLU A 60 -22.15 18.82 -0.88
N ASP A 61 -20.92 19.22 -0.54
CA ASP A 61 -19.70 18.52 -0.90
C ASP A 61 -19.33 17.46 0.14
N VAL A 62 -18.40 16.57 -0.17
CA VAL A 62 -18.05 15.46 0.71
C VAL A 62 -16.54 15.42 0.94
N CYS A 63 -16.13 15.15 2.18
CA CYS A 63 -14.76 14.87 2.56
C CYS A 63 -14.65 13.47 3.16
N VAL A 64 -13.83 12.60 2.54
CA VAL A 64 -13.58 11.23 2.99
C VAL A 64 -12.30 11.22 3.84
N LEU A 65 -12.39 10.75 5.07
CA LEU A 65 -11.31 10.79 6.06
C LEU A 65 -11.08 9.44 6.74
N ASN A 66 -9.83 9.18 7.11
CA ASN A 66 -9.48 8.00 7.90
C ASN A 66 -9.88 8.22 9.36
N TYR A 67 -10.76 7.37 9.87
CA TYR A 67 -11.20 7.45 11.27
C TYR A 67 -10.10 7.08 12.27
N GLU A 68 -9.13 6.25 11.86
CA GLU A 68 -8.05 5.78 12.72
C GLU A 68 -6.92 6.82 12.87
N ASP A 69 -6.86 7.80 11.98
CA ASP A 69 -5.95 8.93 12.08
C ASP A 69 -6.57 10.00 13.01
N GLU A 70 -5.93 10.24 14.15
CA GLU A 70 -6.45 11.17 15.18
C GLU A 70 -6.53 12.61 14.68
N VAL A 71 -5.57 13.03 13.84
CA VAL A 71 -5.54 14.36 13.24
C VAL A 71 -6.76 14.53 12.32
N LEU A 72 -7.01 13.55 11.45
CA LEU A 72 -8.13 13.59 10.51
C LEU A 72 -9.48 13.47 11.21
N ARG A 73 -9.57 12.71 12.29
CA ARG A 73 -10.80 12.61 13.08
C ARG A 73 -11.16 13.95 13.72
N LYS A 74 -10.18 14.63 14.35
CA LYS A 74 -10.37 15.97 14.92
C LYS A 74 -10.70 17.01 13.84
N PHE A 75 -10.04 16.93 12.69
CA PHE A 75 -10.31 17.79 11.55
C PHE A 75 -11.76 17.65 11.09
N GLY A 76 -12.23 16.42 10.93
CA GLY A 76 -13.61 16.14 10.47
C GLY A 76 -14.73 16.69 11.39
N GLU A 77 -14.45 16.93 12.66
CA GLU A 77 -15.42 17.51 13.61
C GLU A 77 -15.74 18.99 13.31
N ASN A 78 -14.89 19.69 12.56
CA ASN A 78 -14.94 21.15 12.41
C ASN A 78 -15.03 21.65 10.97
N ILE A 79 -15.25 20.78 9.99
CA ILE A 79 -15.32 21.17 8.56
C ILE A 79 -16.76 21.30 8.07
N VAL A 80 -16.92 22.08 7.01
CA VAL A 80 -18.25 22.38 6.43
C VAL A 80 -18.81 21.23 5.57
N PRO A 81 -18.02 20.53 4.72
CA PRO A 81 -18.55 19.45 3.89
C PRO A 81 -19.03 18.27 4.73
N LYS A 82 -19.88 17.44 4.16
CA LYS A 82 -20.27 16.17 4.77
C LYS A 82 -19.06 15.28 4.96
N VAL A 83 -18.81 14.86 6.19
CA VAL A 83 -17.70 13.93 6.49
C VAL A 83 -18.15 12.50 6.32
N VAL A 84 -17.33 11.70 5.62
CA VAL A 84 -17.49 10.25 5.46
C VAL A 84 -16.21 9.59 5.94
N TYR A 85 -16.28 8.89 7.05
CA TYR A 85 -15.13 8.17 7.57
C TYR A 85 -14.95 6.79 6.92
N PHE A 86 -13.69 6.34 6.81
CA PHE A 86 -13.40 4.93 6.58
C PHE A 86 -12.59 4.34 7.73
N SER A 87 -12.78 3.04 8.00
CA SER A 87 -12.03 2.30 9.02
C SER A 87 -11.86 0.84 8.65
N SER A 88 -10.64 0.33 8.80
CA SER A 88 -10.33 -1.10 8.69
C SER A 88 -10.31 -1.82 10.04
N LEU A 89 -10.47 -1.09 11.15
CA LEU A 89 -10.30 -1.61 12.51
C LEU A 89 -11.61 -1.75 13.28
N ARG A 90 -12.64 -1.03 12.87
CA ARG A 90 -13.94 -1.01 13.59
C ARG A 90 -15.11 -0.74 12.68
N LYS A 91 -16.29 -1.17 13.09
CA LYS A 91 -17.55 -0.76 12.48
C LYS A 91 -17.84 0.70 12.80
N LEU A 92 -18.39 1.41 11.83
CA LEU A 92 -18.79 2.79 11.96
C LEU A 92 -20.33 2.89 11.92
N ASP A 93 -20.89 3.85 12.64
CA ASP A 93 -22.34 4.12 12.57
C ASP A 93 -22.75 4.67 11.21
N GLN A 94 -21.88 5.45 10.58
CA GLN A 94 -21.95 5.91 9.19
C GLN A 94 -20.54 5.96 8.61
N GLY A 95 -20.40 5.63 7.32
CA GLY A 95 -19.13 5.61 6.63
C GLY A 95 -18.87 4.29 5.90
N ILE A 96 -17.62 3.99 5.63
CA ILE A 96 -17.24 2.73 4.99
C ILE A 96 -16.24 1.98 5.89
N TYR A 97 -16.46 0.70 6.13
CA TYR A 97 -15.66 -0.05 7.07
C TYR A 97 -15.49 -1.52 6.67
N LEU A 98 -14.51 -2.16 7.27
CA LEU A 98 -14.26 -3.58 7.14
C LEU A 98 -14.95 -4.34 8.28
N ASP A 99 -15.86 -5.26 7.93
CA ASP A 99 -16.50 -6.20 8.85
C ASP A 99 -16.08 -7.63 8.49
N GLY A 100 -15.20 -8.21 9.28
CA GLY A 100 -14.57 -9.48 8.95
C GLY A 100 -13.80 -9.39 7.62
N ASN A 101 -14.35 -9.99 6.58
CA ASN A 101 -13.79 -9.93 5.23
C ASN A 101 -14.65 -9.11 4.24
N GLN A 102 -15.68 -8.41 4.71
CA GLN A 102 -16.60 -7.64 3.87
C GLN A 102 -16.37 -6.15 4.05
N ILE A 103 -16.13 -5.42 2.97
CA ILE A 103 -16.17 -3.95 2.94
C ILE A 103 -17.63 -3.52 2.79
N ILE A 104 -18.11 -2.70 3.73
CA ILE A 104 -19.50 -2.24 3.82
C ILE A 104 -19.52 -0.71 3.83
N LEU A 105 -20.34 -0.11 2.97
CA LEU A 105 -20.70 1.29 3.03
C LEU A 105 -22.03 1.42 3.78
N LYS A 106 -22.01 2.12 4.93
CA LYS A 106 -23.18 2.40 5.74
C LYS A 106 -23.59 3.85 5.59
N THR A 107 -24.78 4.04 5.08
CA THR A 107 -25.43 5.34 4.97
C THR A 107 -26.47 5.49 6.09
N GLU A 108 -27.13 6.64 6.17
CA GLU A 108 -28.28 6.85 7.09
C GLU A 108 -29.45 5.91 6.79
N LYS A 109 -29.54 5.38 5.57
CA LYS A 109 -30.71 4.63 5.09
C LYS A 109 -30.46 3.12 5.03
N GLU A 110 -29.23 2.71 4.73
CA GLU A 110 -28.93 1.32 4.40
C GLU A 110 -27.45 0.95 4.61
N GLU A 111 -27.20 -0.32 4.77
CA GLU A 111 -25.86 -0.93 4.71
C GLU A 111 -25.69 -1.59 3.34
N ILE A 112 -24.67 -1.16 2.61
CA ILE A 112 -24.39 -1.59 1.24
C ILE A 112 -23.10 -2.41 1.23
N PRO A 113 -23.17 -3.74 1.01
CA PRO A 113 -21.97 -4.54 0.85
C PRO A 113 -21.30 -4.20 -0.49
N ILE A 114 -20.06 -3.71 -0.43
CA ILE A 114 -19.28 -3.34 -1.62
C ILE A 114 -18.56 -4.56 -2.20
N VAL A 115 -17.63 -5.16 -1.44
CA VAL A 115 -16.78 -6.25 -1.93
C VAL A 115 -16.21 -7.07 -0.77
N LYS A 116 -15.97 -8.36 -0.95
CA LYS A 116 -15.17 -9.16 -0.03
C LYS A 116 -13.69 -8.96 -0.32
N THR A 117 -12.86 -8.90 0.72
CA THR A 117 -11.40 -8.73 0.55
C THR A 117 -10.76 -9.83 -0.29
N GLY A 118 -11.29 -11.06 -0.24
CA GLY A 118 -10.83 -12.16 -1.07
C GLY A 118 -11.17 -12.05 -2.57
N GLU A 119 -12.04 -11.11 -2.97
CA GLU A 119 -12.36 -10.81 -4.38
C GLU A 119 -11.39 -9.77 -4.96
N LEU A 120 -10.58 -9.09 -4.10
CA LEU A 120 -9.62 -8.08 -4.51
C LEU A 120 -8.32 -8.74 -4.99
N LYS A 121 -7.72 -8.17 -6.04
CA LYS A 121 -6.40 -8.60 -6.56
C LYS A 121 -5.23 -7.93 -5.85
N ILE A 122 -5.52 -7.03 -4.91
CA ILE A 122 -4.52 -6.30 -4.12
C ILE A 122 -4.59 -6.76 -2.67
N LEU A 123 -3.41 -6.90 -2.04
CA LEU A 123 -3.27 -7.45 -0.69
C LEU A 123 -2.93 -6.38 0.34
N GLY A 124 -3.25 -6.69 1.58
CA GLY A 124 -2.86 -5.90 2.73
C GLY A 124 -3.90 -4.88 3.17
N ARG A 125 -3.94 -4.64 4.48
CA ARG A 125 -4.91 -3.75 5.12
C ARG A 125 -4.89 -2.34 4.51
N HIS A 126 -3.70 -1.79 4.26
CA HIS A 126 -3.57 -0.46 3.64
C HIS A 126 -4.24 -0.39 2.26
N ASN A 127 -4.21 -1.47 1.47
CA ASN A 127 -4.91 -1.52 0.19
C ASN A 127 -6.44 -1.65 0.38
N HIS A 128 -6.90 -2.36 1.41
CA HIS A 128 -8.33 -2.38 1.76
C HIS A 128 -8.80 -0.97 2.17
N GLU A 129 -7.99 -0.21 2.90
CA GLU A 129 -8.25 1.20 3.25
C GLU A 129 -8.31 2.09 2.01
N ASN A 130 -7.38 1.91 1.06
CA ASN A 130 -7.42 2.60 -0.24
C ASN A 130 -8.69 2.27 -1.03
N VAL A 131 -9.11 0.99 -1.05
CA VAL A 131 -10.37 0.57 -1.70
C VAL A 131 -11.57 1.22 -1.01
N MET A 132 -11.60 1.25 0.32
CA MET A 132 -12.69 1.89 1.07
C MET A 132 -12.77 3.38 0.76
N ALA A 133 -11.66 4.10 0.78
CA ALA A 133 -11.61 5.52 0.44
C ALA A 133 -12.08 5.77 -1.01
N ALA A 134 -11.55 5.00 -1.97
CA ALA A 134 -11.93 5.11 -3.38
C ALA A 134 -13.41 4.78 -3.62
N ALA A 135 -13.94 3.74 -2.98
CA ALA A 135 -15.35 3.35 -3.09
C ALA A 135 -16.27 4.42 -2.50
N ALA A 136 -15.93 4.98 -1.34
CA ALA A 136 -16.67 6.09 -0.74
C ALA A 136 -16.66 7.32 -1.64
N MET A 137 -15.48 7.72 -2.13
CA MET A 137 -15.38 8.86 -3.06
C MET A 137 -16.23 8.64 -4.33
N ALA A 138 -16.15 7.47 -4.94
CA ALA A 138 -16.91 7.14 -6.14
C ALA A 138 -18.43 7.14 -5.89
N TYR A 139 -18.88 6.56 -4.78
CA TYR A 139 -20.30 6.54 -4.40
C TYR A 139 -20.86 7.95 -4.24
N TYR A 140 -20.18 8.81 -3.47
CA TYR A 140 -20.60 10.19 -3.26
C TYR A 140 -20.39 11.08 -4.50
N ALA A 141 -19.55 10.66 -5.44
CA ALA A 141 -19.48 11.23 -6.78
C ALA A 141 -20.63 10.73 -7.70
N GLY A 142 -21.53 9.83 -7.24
CA GLY A 142 -22.69 9.32 -7.96
C GLY A 142 -22.38 8.19 -8.93
N VAL A 143 -21.33 7.41 -8.68
CA VAL A 143 -21.07 6.16 -9.40
C VAL A 143 -21.92 5.05 -8.79
N SER A 144 -22.49 4.17 -9.62
CA SER A 144 -23.29 3.06 -9.13
C SER A 144 -22.44 2.03 -8.35
N VAL A 145 -23.04 1.42 -7.33
CA VAL A 145 -22.38 0.38 -6.52
C VAL A 145 -21.86 -0.78 -7.36
N GLU A 146 -22.61 -1.17 -8.39
CA GLU A 146 -22.20 -2.21 -9.33
C GLU A 146 -20.90 -1.84 -10.07
N SER A 147 -20.81 -0.59 -10.58
CA SER A 147 -19.62 -0.09 -11.25
C SER A 147 -18.43 0.00 -10.29
N ILE A 148 -18.66 0.44 -9.04
CA ILE A 148 -17.63 0.48 -8.00
C ILE A 148 -17.10 -0.94 -7.75
N ARG A 149 -17.99 -1.89 -7.46
CA ARG A 149 -17.64 -3.30 -7.21
C ARG A 149 -16.82 -3.89 -8.35
N LYS A 150 -17.30 -3.74 -9.59
CA LYS A 150 -16.58 -4.21 -10.77
C LYS A 150 -15.17 -3.63 -10.83
N SER A 151 -15.05 -2.32 -10.69
CA SER A 151 -13.76 -1.62 -10.81
C SER A 151 -12.76 -2.06 -9.74
N VAL A 152 -13.18 -2.20 -8.46
CA VAL A 152 -12.27 -2.61 -7.39
C VAL A 152 -11.86 -4.08 -7.49
N CYS A 153 -12.73 -4.97 -8.02
CA CYS A 153 -12.39 -6.36 -8.28
C CYS A 153 -11.44 -6.54 -9.47
N GLU A 154 -11.53 -5.67 -10.47
CA GLU A 154 -10.68 -5.69 -11.66
C GLU A 154 -9.34 -4.97 -11.44
N PHE A 155 -9.27 -4.06 -10.45
CA PHE A 155 -8.08 -3.27 -10.17
C PHE A 155 -6.91 -4.17 -9.75
N VAL A 156 -5.78 -3.99 -10.42
CA VAL A 156 -4.52 -4.65 -10.09
C VAL A 156 -3.58 -3.64 -9.43
N ALA A 157 -2.65 -4.14 -8.61
CA ALA A 157 -1.64 -3.28 -7.99
C ALA A 157 -0.86 -2.50 -9.04
N VAL A 158 -0.39 -1.31 -8.64
CA VAL A 158 0.60 -0.57 -9.44
C VAL A 158 1.81 -1.48 -9.64
N PRO A 159 2.36 -1.58 -10.88
CA PRO A 159 3.52 -2.42 -11.15
C PRO A 159 4.62 -2.22 -10.11
N HIS A 160 5.27 -3.31 -9.72
CA HIS A 160 6.35 -3.36 -8.73
C HIS A 160 5.98 -2.97 -7.28
N ARG A 161 4.68 -2.85 -6.94
CA ARG A 161 4.21 -2.60 -5.56
C ARG A 161 3.27 -3.72 -5.12
N ILE A 162 3.82 -4.75 -4.48
CA ILE A 162 3.12 -5.96 -4.04
C ILE A 162 2.25 -6.54 -5.18
N GLU A 163 2.79 -6.42 -6.39
CA GLU A 163 2.15 -6.85 -7.63
C GLU A 163 2.07 -8.38 -7.67
N TYR A 164 0.87 -8.93 -7.74
CA TYR A 164 0.71 -10.36 -7.99
C TYR A 164 1.19 -10.70 -9.40
N VAL A 165 2.14 -11.62 -9.50
CA VAL A 165 2.72 -12.03 -10.80
C VAL A 165 2.01 -13.25 -11.36
N THR A 166 1.98 -14.33 -10.57
CA THR A 166 1.37 -15.62 -10.94
C THR A 166 1.36 -16.56 -9.75
N GLU A 167 0.69 -17.72 -9.93
CA GLU A 167 0.83 -18.86 -9.03
C GLU A 167 1.36 -20.06 -9.85
N LYS A 168 2.41 -20.74 -9.35
CA LYS A 168 2.98 -21.96 -9.94
C LYS A 168 3.11 -23.01 -8.85
N ASN A 169 2.63 -24.21 -9.12
CA ASN A 169 2.67 -25.35 -8.20
C ASN A 169 2.09 -25.02 -6.78
N GLY A 170 1.05 -24.16 -6.73
CA GLY A 170 0.44 -23.72 -5.48
C GLY A 170 1.24 -22.65 -4.72
N VAL A 171 2.32 -22.12 -5.31
CA VAL A 171 3.13 -21.02 -4.75
C VAL A 171 2.80 -19.72 -5.46
N ALA A 172 2.41 -18.70 -4.70
CA ALA A 172 2.08 -17.38 -5.23
C ALA A 172 3.33 -16.48 -5.27
N TYR A 173 3.54 -15.75 -6.36
CA TYR A 173 4.70 -14.86 -6.56
C TYR A 173 4.26 -13.41 -6.58
N TYR A 174 4.94 -12.58 -5.79
CA TYR A 174 4.65 -11.14 -5.64
C TYR A 174 5.89 -10.31 -5.90
N ASN A 175 5.72 -9.24 -6.68
CA ASN A 175 6.75 -8.28 -7.02
C ASN A 175 6.52 -6.96 -6.27
N ASP A 176 7.36 -6.69 -5.28
CA ASP A 176 7.44 -5.44 -4.54
C ASP A 176 8.83 -4.80 -4.72
N SER A 177 9.34 -4.82 -5.93
CA SER A 177 10.66 -4.24 -6.24
C SER A 177 10.76 -2.75 -5.91
N LYS A 178 9.64 -2.04 -5.79
CA LYS A 178 9.56 -0.66 -5.33
C LYS A 178 9.82 -0.49 -3.82
N GLY A 179 9.87 -1.57 -3.05
CA GLY A 179 10.31 -1.62 -1.65
C GLY A 179 11.81 -1.40 -1.52
N THR A 180 12.29 -0.18 -1.86
CA THR A 180 13.71 0.19 -1.96
C THR A 180 14.34 0.67 -0.65
N ASN A 181 13.62 0.57 0.45
CA ASN A 181 14.05 0.87 1.81
C ASN A 181 13.32 -0.03 2.82
N PRO A 182 13.81 -0.13 4.07
CA PRO A 182 13.23 -0.98 5.10
C PRO A 182 11.75 -0.68 5.38
N ASP A 183 11.35 0.58 5.51
CA ASP A 183 9.96 0.97 5.83
C ASP A 183 8.96 0.49 4.77
N ALA A 184 9.32 0.60 3.50
CA ALA A 184 8.49 0.11 2.41
C ALA A 184 8.41 -1.43 2.43
N ALA A 185 9.52 -2.12 2.68
CA ALA A 185 9.59 -3.57 2.72
C ALA A 185 8.84 -4.17 3.93
N ILE A 186 8.79 -3.48 5.07
CA ILE A 186 7.93 -3.83 6.22
C ILE A 186 6.47 -3.94 5.77
N LYS A 187 5.97 -2.96 5.03
CA LYS A 187 4.60 -2.96 4.50
C LYS A 187 4.37 -4.13 3.53
N GLY A 188 5.38 -4.48 2.73
CA GLY A 188 5.36 -5.65 1.86
C GLY A 188 5.13 -6.94 2.63
N ILE A 189 5.92 -7.17 3.69
CA ILE A 189 5.78 -8.37 4.55
C ILE A 189 4.44 -8.37 5.29
N GLN A 190 4.04 -7.25 5.86
CA GLN A 190 2.78 -7.13 6.58
C GLN A 190 1.57 -7.47 5.72
N ALA A 191 1.64 -7.19 4.42
CA ALA A 191 0.58 -7.50 3.45
C ALA A 191 0.47 -9.01 3.15
N MET A 192 1.51 -9.80 3.40
CA MET A 192 1.47 -11.24 3.11
C MET A 192 0.52 -11.96 4.06
N ASN A 193 -0.26 -12.86 3.48
CA ASN A 193 -1.25 -13.71 4.15
C ASN A 193 -0.93 -15.21 4.04
N ARG A 194 0.26 -15.55 3.54
CA ARG A 194 0.80 -16.91 3.40
C ARG A 194 2.20 -16.96 4.01
N PRO A 195 2.69 -18.13 4.44
CA PRO A 195 4.12 -18.29 4.75
C PRO A 195 4.96 -17.85 3.54
N THR A 196 5.98 -17.04 3.78
CA THR A 196 6.65 -16.28 2.72
C THR A 196 8.14 -16.59 2.62
N LEU A 197 8.64 -16.83 1.42
CA LEU A 197 10.05 -16.79 1.09
C LEU A 197 10.35 -15.38 0.58
N LEU A 198 11.20 -14.64 1.31
CA LEU A 198 11.46 -13.22 1.09
C LEU A 198 12.78 -13.02 0.37
N ILE A 199 12.75 -12.43 -0.82
CA ILE A 199 13.97 -12.02 -1.53
C ILE A 199 14.28 -10.58 -1.13
N GLY A 200 15.45 -10.40 -0.48
CA GLY A 200 15.94 -9.13 0.04
C GLY A 200 17.34 -8.78 -0.43
N GLY A 201 17.77 -7.55 -0.13
CA GLY A 201 19.11 -7.06 -0.44
C GLY A 201 19.24 -6.27 -1.74
N GLY A 202 20.42 -5.70 -1.93
CA GLY A 202 20.72 -4.81 -3.04
C GLY A 202 21.86 -3.85 -2.72
N TYR A 203 21.74 -2.58 -3.10
CA TYR A 203 22.72 -1.53 -2.83
C TYR A 203 22.59 -0.98 -1.41
N ASP A 204 23.71 -0.75 -0.72
CA ASP A 204 23.73 -0.23 0.66
C ASP A 204 23.57 1.30 0.68
N LYS A 205 22.49 1.75 1.30
CA LYS A 205 22.25 3.17 1.64
C LYS A 205 22.55 3.48 3.11
N GLU A 206 23.36 2.63 3.76
CA GLU A 206 23.69 2.74 5.18
C GLU A 206 22.48 2.58 6.14
N SER A 207 21.40 1.94 5.65
CA SER A 207 20.20 1.69 6.44
C SER A 207 20.44 0.65 7.55
N SER A 208 19.69 0.75 8.66
CA SER A 208 19.47 -0.36 9.58
C SER A 208 18.38 -1.28 9.03
N TYR A 209 18.51 -2.57 9.29
CA TYR A 209 17.54 -3.60 8.86
C TYR A 209 16.82 -4.24 10.06
N ASP A 210 17.06 -3.77 11.27
CA ASP A 210 16.57 -4.39 12.50
C ASP A 210 15.04 -4.42 12.54
N GLU A 211 14.37 -3.27 12.37
CA GLU A 211 12.91 -3.18 12.37
C GLU A 211 12.28 -3.99 11.24
N TRP A 212 12.94 -4.07 10.08
CA TRP A 212 12.47 -4.89 8.97
C TRP A 212 12.49 -6.38 9.32
N ILE A 213 13.57 -6.87 9.97
CA ILE A 213 13.69 -8.25 10.39
C ILE A 213 12.71 -8.57 11.52
N GLU A 214 12.55 -7.68 12.49
CA GLU A 214 11.57 -7.81 13.58
C GLU A 214 10.13 -7.88 13.05
N SER A 215 9.85 -7.22 11.92
CA SER A 215 8.53 -7.25 11.28
C SER A 215 8.16 -8.58 10.61
N PHE A 216 9.06 -9.56 10.58
CA PHE A 216 8.79 -10.88 9.97
C PHE A 216 7.66 -11.63 10.68
N ASP A 217 7.54 -11.48 12.00
CA ASP A 217 6.41 -11.94 12.82
C ASP A 217 5.94 -13.37 12.47
N GLY A 218 6.90 -14.28 12.28
CA GLY A 218 6.65 -15.68 11.91
C GLY A 218 6.13 -15.91 10.49
N LYS A 219 5.94 -14.86 9.67
CA LYS A 219 5.49 -14.99 8.29
C LYS A 219 6.60 -15.40 7.33
N VAL A 220 7.83 -14.95 7.57
CA VAL A 220 8.98 -15.26 6.72
C VAL A 220 9.56 -16.62 7.10
N ARG A 221 9.56 -17.56 6.15
CA ARG A 221 10.15 -18.90 6.32
C ARG A 221 11.62 -18.93 5.92
N TYR A 222 11.97 -18.25 4.84
CA TYR A 222 13.34 -18.11 4.36
C TYR A 222 13.59 -16.67 3.94
N LEU A 223 14.75 -16.14 4.35
CA LEU A 223 15.28 -14.88 3.87
C LEU A 223 16.36 -15.18 2.82
N VAL A 224 16.07 -14.88 1.54
CA VAL A 224 16.96 -15.12 0.42
C VAL A 224 17.60 -13.79 0.01
N LEU A 225 18.91 -13.68 0.17
CA LEU A 225 19.63 -12.40 0.07
C LEU A 225 20.52 -12.33 -1.14
N ILE A 226 20.45 -11.18 -1.83
CA ILE A 226 21.28 -10.84 -2.99
C ILE A 226 22.00 -9.50 -2.80
N GLY A 227 22.97 -9.21 -3.66
CA GLY A 227 23.59 -7.89 -3.76
C GLY A 227 24.58 -7.55 -2.65
N GLN A 228 24.96 -6.30 -2.60
CA GLN A 228 26.02 -5.78 -1.73
C GLN A 228 25.71 -5.94 -0.24
N THR A 229 24.42 -5.82 0.12
CA THR A 229 23.97 -5.81 1.54
C THR A 229 23.79 -7.22 2.11
N LYS A 230 23.95 -8.30 1.35
CA LYS A 230 23.61 -9.67 1.78
C LYS A 230 24.27 -10.08 3.10
N GLU A 231 25.54 -9.80 3.30
CA GLU A 231 26.24 -10.14 4.55
C GLU A 231 25.82 -9.25 5.73
N LYS A 232 25.60 -7.97 5.49
CA LYS A 232 25.12 -7.01 6.51
C LYS A 232 23.73 -7.39 7.02
N ILE A 233 22.81 -7.72 6.11
CA ILE A 233 21.45 -8.15 6.47
C ILE A 233 21.49 -9.50 7.19
N LYS A 234 22.29 -10.46 6.71
CA LYS A 234 22.48 -11.75 7.36
C LYS A 234 22.93 -11.57 8.82
N ALA A 235 23.98 -10.77 9.04
CA ALA A 235 24.49 -10.52 10.40
C ALA A 235 23.42 -9.88 11.33
N ALA A 236 22.60 -8.96 10.79
CA ALA A 236 21.50 -8.37 11.56
C ALA A 236 20.41 -9.42 11.88
N ALA A 237 20.04 -10.27 10.92
CA ALA A 237 19.05 -11.31 11.09
C ALA A 237 19.48 -12.37 12.13
N GLU A 238 20.71 -12.86 12.03
CA GLU A 238 21.28 -13.82 12.98
C GLU A 238 21.33 -13.24 14.42
N ARG A 239 21.70 -11.97 14.57
CA ARG A 239 21.70 -11.26 15.85
C ARG A 239 20.28 -11.16 16.46
N LEU A 240 19.26 -11.02 15.64
CA LEU A 240 17.85 -10.98 16.04
C LEU A 240 17.19 -12.37 16.12
N GLY A 241 17.99 -13.44 15.95
CA GLY A 241 17.51 -14.82 16.11
C GLY A 241 16.88 -15.44 14.87
N PHE A 242 16.93 -14.79 13.70
CA PHE A 242 16.46 -15.35 12.45
C PHE A 242 17.62 -16.03 11.70
N THR A 243 17.51 -17.35 11.47
CA THR A 243 18.63 -18.19 10.95
C THR A 243 18.34 -18.87 9.61
N ASP A 244 17.10 -18.88 9.16
CA ASP A 244 16.72 -19.49 7.87
C ASP A 244 17.08 -18.57 6.69
N ILE A 245 18.39 -18.42 6.46
CA ILE A 245 18.97 -17.45 5.53
C ILE A 245 19.68 -18.18 4.39
N ILE A 246 19.47 -17.74 3.17
CA ILE A 246 20.15 -18.26 1.97
C ILE A 246 20.79 -17.09 1.23
N LEU A 247 22.07 -17.18 0.95
CA LEU A 247 22.79 -16.19 0.14
C LEU A 247 22.83 -16.66 -1.32
N CYS A 248 22.46 -15.78 -2.23
CA CYS A 248 22.49 -16.02 -3.67
C CYS A 248 23.39 -14.99 -4.37
N GLU A 249 23.89 -15.36 -5.54
CA GLU A 249 24.73 -14.47 -6.34
C GLU A 249 23.91 -13.41 -7.06
N ASP A 250 22.75 -13.81 -7.60
CA ASP A 250 21.89 -12.92 -8.36
C ASP A 250 20.37 -13.20 -8.14
N LEU A 251 19.53 -12.38 -8.74
CA LEU A 251 18.09 -12.49 -8.65
C LEU A 251 17.55 -13.77 -9.32
N LYS A 252 18.19 -14.24 -10.38
CA LYS A 252 17.76 -15.45 -11.07
C LYS A 252 17.95 -16.68 -10.20
N GLU A 253 19.10 -16.77 -9.54
CA GLU A 253 19.36 -17.82 -8.56
C GLU A 253 18.40 -17.74 -7.38
N ALA A 254 18.16 -16.53 -6.85
CA ALA A 254 17.23 -16.34 -5.73
C ALA A 254 15.82 -16.82 -6.07
N VAL A 255 15.30 -16.54 -7.27
CA VAL A 255 13.99 -17.02 -7.72
C VAL A 255 13.97 -18.55 -7.82
N ARG A 256 15.02 -19.18 -8.39
CA ARG A 256 15.13 -20.63 -8.48
C ARG A 256 15.16 -21.28 -7.10
N VAL A 257 15.98 -20.77 -6.19
CA VAL A 257 16.09 -21.26 -4.80
C VAL A 257 14.75 -21.13 -4.07
N CYS A 258 14.07 -20.01 -4.23
CA CYS A 258 12.72 -19.86 -3.67
C CYS A 258 11.74 -20.90 -4.21
N ALA A 259 11.75 -21.14 -5.52
CA ALA A 259 10.88 -22.16 -6.14
C ALA A 259 11.16 -23.57 -5.63
N GLU A 260 12.45 -23.92 -5.40
CA GLU A 260 12.85 -25.23 -4.87
C GLU A 260 12.50 -25.41 -3.37
N LYS A 261 12.49 -24.35 -2.60
CA LYS A 261 12.26 -24.36 -1.13
C LYS A 261 10.80 -24.14 -0.73
N ALA A 262 10.00 -23.56 -1.63
CA ALA A 262 8.60 -23.26 -1.35
C ALA A 262 7.74 -24.53 -1.37
N ASN A 263 6.75 -24.56 -0.47
CA ASN A 263 5.69 -25.58 -0.47
C ASN A 263 4.41 -25.01 -1.08
N PRO A 264 3.52 -25.86 -1.61
CA PRO A 264 2.17 -25.43 -1.98
C PRO A 264 1.49 -24.69 -0.82
N GLY A 265 0.95 -23.50 -1.08
CA GLY A 265 0.38 -22.62 -0.07
C GLY A 265 1.32 -21.49 0.38
N ASP A 266 2.61 -21.53 0.04
CA ASP A 266 3.56 -20.46 0.32
C ASP A 266 3.42 -19.29 -0.68
N ALA A 267 4.10 -18.19 -0.34
CA ALA A 267 4.33 -17.08 -1.24
C ALA A 267 5.85 -16.82 -1.42
N VAL A 268 6.24 -16.34 -2.59
CA VAL A 268 7.56 -15.75 -2.84
C VAL A 268 7.36 -14.26 -3.04
N LEU A 269 8.02 -13.45 -2.23
CA LEU A 269 7.96 -12.00 -2.27
C LEU A 269 9.32 -11.40 -2.60
N LEU A 270 9.42 -10.67 -3.70
CA LEU A 270 10.54 -9.76 -3.93
C LEU A 270 10.21 -8.43 -3.24
N SER A 271 10.77 -8.17 -2.05
CA SER A 271 10.66 -6.89 -1.32
C SER A 271 12.02 -6.55 -0.69
N PRO A 272 12.89 -5.91 -1.48
CA PRO A 272 14.33 -5.94 -1.26
C PRO A 272 14.84 -5.17 -0.05
N ALA A 273 14.09 -4.21 0.50
CA ALA A 273 14.52 -3.25 1.51
C ALA A 273 15.74 -2.39 1.09
N CYS A 274 16.20 -2.54 -0.14
CA CYS A 274 17.42 -1.93 -0.67
C CYS A 274 17.18 -1.35 -2.07
N ALA A 275 17.98 -0.31 -2.42
CA ALA A 275 18.00 0.18 -3.79
C ALA A 275 18.50 -0.91 -4.77
N SER A 276 18.13 -0.76 -6.04
CA SER A 276 18.46 -1.70 -7.10
C SER A 276 19.86 -1.45 -7.72
N TRP A 277 20.48 -0.31 -7.43
CA TRP A 277 21.72 0.13 -8.05
C TRP A 277 22.87 -0.89 -7.91
N GLY A 278 23.76 -0.89 -8.87
CA GLY A 278 24.92 -1.80 -8.92
C GLY A 278 24.64 -3.15 -9.57
N GLN A 279 23.39 -3.65 -9.50
CA GLN A 279 22.96 -4.87 -10.19
C GLN A 279 21.90 -4.60 -11.26
N PHE A 280 21.16 -3.49 -11.16
CA PHE A 280 20.08 -3.11 -12.07
C PHE A 280 20.10 -1.59 -12.29
N ASP A 281 19.62 -1.14 -13.44
CA ASP A 281 19.54 0.28 -13.78
C ASP A 281 18.55 1.04 -12.86
N ASN A 282 17.45 0.37 -12.50
CA ASN A 282 16.40 0.91 -11.65
C ASN A 282 15.57 -0.23 -11.01
N TYR A 283 14.61 0.10 -10.14
CA TYR A 283 13.76 -0.90 -9.49
C TYR A 283 12.76 -1.53 -10.47
N GLU A 284 12.38 -0.83 -11.53
CA GLU A 284 11.51 -1.34 -12.59
C GLU A 284 12.19 -2.51 -13.30
N GLN A 285 13.43 -2.34 -13.74
CA GLN A 285 14.20 -3.42 -14.39
C GLN A 285 14.32 -4.64 -13.45
N ARG A 286 14.68 -4.43 -12.18
CA ARG A 286 14.74 -5.53 -11.20
C ARG A 286 13.40 -6.27 -11.08
N GLY A 287 12.30 -5.53 -11.03
CA GLY A 287 10.96 -6.11 -10.94
C GLY A 287 10.53 -6.83 -12.22
N ASP A 288 10.86 -6.31 -13.39
CA ASP A 288 10.54 -6.95 -14.66
C ASP A 288 11.36 -8.24 -14.84
N MET A 289 12.65 -8.22 -14.52
CA MET A 289 13.50 -9.43 -14.53
C MET A 289 12.98 -10.48 -13.54
N PHE A 290 12.52 -10.09 -12.35
CA PHE A 290 11.87 -11.03 -11.43
C PHE A 290 10.66 -11.70 -12.08
N LYS A 291 9.78 -10.94 -12.70
CA LYS A 291 8.60 -11.46 -13.40
C LYS A 291 8.98 -12.42 -14.55
N GLU A 292 10.02 -12.10 -15.29
CA GLU A 292 10.54 -12.96 -16.36
C GLU A 292 11.09 -14.27 -15.80
N TYR A 293 11.92 -14.24 -14.75
CA TYR A 293 12.46 -15.44 -14.13
C TYR A 293 11.38 -16.32 -13.52
N VAL A 294 10.37 -15.72 -12.86
CA VAL A 294 9.21 -16.44 -12.35
C VAL A 294 8.41 -17.11 -13.47
N LYS A 295 8.21 -16.44 -14.60
CA LYS A 295 7.51 -17.03 -15.75
C LYS A 295 8.27 -18.20 -16.38
N ALA A 296 9.59 -18.18 -16.29
CA ALA A 296 10.47 -19.21 -16.84
C ALA A 296 10.61 -20.47 -15.96
N LEU A 297 10.17 -20.45 -14.69
CA LEU A 297 10.05 -21.64 -13.84
C LEU A 297 9.04 -22.61 -14.46
#